data_f2b38e81d8cdfcb3fa428eca564bdee3
#
_entry.id   f2b38e81d8cdfcb3fa428eca564bdee3
#
_cell.length_a   1.000
_cell.length_b   1.000
_cell.length_c   1.000
_cell.angle_alpha   90.00
_cell.angle_beta   90.00
_cell.angle_gamma   90.00
#
_symmetry.space_group_name_H-M   'P 1'
#
loop_
_entity.id
_entity.type
_entity.pdbx_description
1 polymer ?
#
loop_
_entity_poly.entity_id
_entity_poly.type
_entity_poly.pdbx_seq_one_letter_code
_entity_poly.pdbx_strand_id
1 'polypeptide(L)'
;MNNTFRTIKGTKDILPIESDRWRKLENVIHDTMKNWGYGEIRTPVFEQTGLFERSVGKDSDIVSKQMYTFMDQSKMSLTLRPELTAPTMRAYIQHNMERDGAMTKIYYMDTLFRQERPQAGRLRQFSQFGAEAIGSPNPEQDAEVISLLCNLLDKLNVEKYEVVINSIGSASSKESYRTALVNYLTPFKNDLSNTSKERLVKNPLRILDTKDEKEISILHEAPDICLLYT
;
A
#
# COMPACT_ATOMS: atom_id res chain seq x y z
N MET A 1 -2.94 -22.54 38.01
CA MET A 1 -2.44 -22.46 36.63
C MET A 1 -1.73 -21.14 36.51
N ASN A 2 -0.40 -21.14 36.30
CA ASN A 2 0.35 -19.90 36.05
C ASN A 2 -0.09 -19.34 34.69
N ASN A 3 -0.94 -18.31 34.72
CA ASN A 3 -1.38 -17.62 33.53
C ASN A 3 -0.26 -16.71 33.04
N THR A 4 0.70 -17.26 32.30
CA THR A 4 1.83 -16.48 31.76
C THR A 4 1.35 -15.76 30.52
N PHE A 5 1.22 -14.43 30.59
CA PHE A 5 0.93 -13.60 29.42
C PHE A 5 2.07 -13.71 28.38
N ARG A 6 1.68 -13.79 27.12
CA ARG A 6 2.60 -13.84 25.98
C ARG A 6 2.15 -12.86 24.90
N THR A 7 3.05 -12.48 24.02
CA THR A 7 2.70 -11.65 22.84
C THR A 7 1.59 -12.31 22.02
N ILE A 8 0.72 -11.49 21.47
CA ILE A 8 -0.35 -11.94 20.59
C ILE A 8 0.24 -12.49 19.29
N LYS A 9 -0.30 -13.58 18.77
CA LYS A 9 0.15 -14.17 17.51
C LYS A 9 0.11 -13.13 16.37
N GLY A 10 1.25 -12.92 15.73
CA GLY A 10 1.43 -11.91 14.68
C GLY A 10 1.94 -10.55 15.20
N THR A 11 2.29 -10.47 16.48
CA THR A 11 3.06 -9.37 17.06
C THR A 11 4.36 -9.91 17.66
N LYS A 12 5.36 -9.07 17.85
CA LYS A 12 6.62 -9.43 18.50
C LYS A 12 7.17 -8.25 19.27
N ASP A 13 7.93 -8.57 20.32
CA ASP A 13 8.78 -7.60 21.00
C ASP A 13 10.06 -7.38 20.17
N ILE A 14 10.54 -6.15 20.12
CA ILE A 14 11.85 -5.79 19.56
C ILE A 14 12.80 -5.65 20.76
N LEU A 15 13.67 -6.63 20.95
CA LEU A 15 14.61 -6.66 22.07
C LEU A 15 15.82 -5.73 21.82
N PRO A 16 16.60 -5.36 22.86
CA PRO A 16 17.66 -4.35 22.74
C PRO A 16 18.64 -4.55 21.59
N ILE A 17 19.12 -5.77 21.35
CA ILE A 17 20.05 -6.09 20.25
C ILE A 17 19.39 -5.85 18.87
N GLU A 18 18.12 -6.21 18.73
CA GLU A 18 17.36 -5.98 17.51
C GLU A 18 17.00 -4.50 17.36
N SER A 19 16.70 -3.81 18.46
CA SER A 19 16.42 -2.39 18.52
C SER A 19 17.55 -1.53 17.96
N ASP A 20 18.82 -1.91 18.20
CA ASP A 20 19.99 -1.22 17.64
C ASP A 20 20.03 -1.31 16.10
N ARG A 21 19.62 -2.46 15.54
CA ARG A 21 19.52 -2.63 14.08
C ARG A 21 18.39 -1.76 13.50
N TRP A 22 17.25 -1.71 14.18
CA TRP A 22 16.15 -0.85 13.82
C TRP A 22 16.59 0.61 13.79
N ARG A 23 17.25 1.09 14.83
CA ARG A 23 17.74 2.48 14.90
C ARG A 23 18.70 2.83 13.77
N LYS A 24 19.58 1.89 13.39
CA LYS A 24 20.47 2.10 12.23
C LYS A 24 19.67 2.26 10.93
N LEU A 25 18.68 1.40 10.70
CA LEU A 25 17.79 1.47 9.55
C LEU A 25 17.03 2.81 9.53
N GLU A 26 16.43 3.17 10.64
CA GLU A 26 15.69 4.42 10.83
C GLU A 26 16.57 5.64 10.51
N ASN A 27 17.78 5.69 11.01
CA ASN A 27 18.71 6.78 10.74
C ASN A 27 19.03 6.89 9.24
N VAL A 28 19.29 5.78 8.56
CA VAL A 28 19.55 5.79 7.11
C VAL A 28 18.35 6.33 6.34
N ILE A 29 17.13 5.94 6.74
CA ILE A 29 15.89 6.45 6.12
C ILE A 29 15.75 7.94 6.38
N HIS A 30 15.85 8.41 7.63
CA HIS A 30 15.74 9.82 7.99
C HIS A 30 16.75 10.70 7.25
N ASP A 31 18.01 10.31 7.23
CA ASP A 31 19.06 11.05 6.54
C ASP A 31 18.83 11.09 5.03
N THR A 32 18.38 9.99 4.44
CA THR A 32 18.07 9.93 3.02
C THR A 32 16.91 10.86 2.69
N MET A 33 15.80 10.77 3.40
CA MET A 33 14.62 11.60 3.18
C MET A 33 14.96 13.09 3.32
N LYS A 34 15.70 13.46 4.38
CA LYS A 34 16.15 14.82 4.60
C LYS A 34 17.02 15.35 3.44
N ASN A 35 17.95 14.54 2.94
CA ASN A 35 18.82 14.93 1.83
C ASN A 35 18.06 15.12 0.50
N TRP A 36 16.91 14.47 0.34
CA TRP A 36 16.01 14.63 -0.81
C TRP A 36 14.93 15.70 -0.59
N GLY A 37 14.98 16.42 0.55
CA GLY A 37 14.06 17.52 0.85
C GLY A 37 12.69 17.08 1.33
N TYR A 38 12.55 15.84 1.82
CA TYR A 38 11.30 15.34 2.41
C TYR A 38 11.24 15.66 3.91
N GLY A 39 10.13 16.26 4.37
CA GLY A 39 9.83 16.48 5.77
C GLY A 39 9.12 15.30 6.42
N GLU A 40 9.46 14.96 7.67
CA GLU A 40 8.77 13.90 8.40
C GLU A 40 7.37 14.34 8.82
N ILE A 41 6.38 13.47 8.64
CA ILE A 41 5.03 13.59 9.20
C ILE A 41 4.72 12.39 10.07
N ARG A 42 4.06 12.62 11.22
CA ARG A 42 3.54 11.58 12.11
C ARG A 42 2.05 11.79 12.30
N THR A 43 1.27 10.76 11.98
CA THR A 43 -0.19 10.79 12.11
C THR A 43 -0.65 9.94 13.29
N PRO A 44 -1.86 10.11 13.81
CA PRO A 44 -2.41 9.28 14.87
C PRO A 44 -2.41 7.79 14.52
N VAL A 45 -2.28 6.94 15.53
CA VAL A 45 -2.29 5.47 15.38
C VAL A 45 -3.66 4.95 14.95
N PHE A 46 -4.73 5.67 15.26
CA PHE A 46 -6.09 5.35 14.86
C PHE A 46 -6.78 6.56 14.24
N GLU A 47 -7.69 6.30 13.35
CA GLU A 47 -8.50 7.29 12.61
C GLU A 47 -9.96 6.85 12.58
N GLN A 48 -10.85 7.73 12.13
CA GLN A 48 -12.21 7.34 11.82
C GLN A 48 -12.23 6.27 10.72
N THR A 49 -13.00 5.21 10.91
CA THR A 49 -13.08 4.08 9.96
C THR A 49 -13.40 4.54 8.54
N GLY A 50 -14.29 5.53 8.39
CA GLY A 50 -14.69 6.09 7.10
C GLY A 50 -13.54 6.69 6.29
N LEU A 51 -12.43 7.09 6.92
CA LEU A 51 -11.25 7.57 6.20
C LEU A 51 -10.67 6.47 5.30
N PHE A 52 -10.48 5.28 5.87
CA PHE A 52 -9.91 4.14 5.15
C PHE A 52 -10.90 3.56 4.13
N GLU A 53 -12.18 3.48 4.45
CA GLU A 53 -13.22 3.04 3.51
C GLU A 53 -13.26 3.90 2.25
N ARG A 54 -13.08 5.21 2.40
CA ARG A 54 -13.08 6.17 1.28
C ARG A 54 -11.79 6.08 0.46
N SER A 55 -10.63 6.00 1.11
CA SER A 55 -9.33 6.12 0.45
C SER A 55 -8.85 4.82 -0.17
N VAL A 56 -9.02 3.70 0.53
CA VAL A 56 -8.56 2.37 0.09
C VAL A 56 -9.62 1.66 -0.76
N GLY A 57 -10.89 2.03 -0.58
CA GLY A 57 -12.05 1.43 -1.24
C GLY A 57 -12.66 0.30 -0.42
N LYS A 58 -13.99 0.31 -0.32
CA LYS A 58 -14.77 -0.64 0.48
C LYS A 58 -14.58 -2.10 0.07
N ASP A 59 -14.32 -2.36 -1.21
CA ASP A 59 -14.14 -3.70 -1.77
C ASP A 59 -12.70 -4.21 -1.69
N SER A 60 -11.77 -3.44 -1.12
CA SER A 60 -10.39 -3.88 -0.92
C SER A 60 -10.31 -4.93 0.20
N ASP A 61 -9.36 -5.86 0.10
CA ASP A 61 -9.16 -6.85 1.18
C ASP A 61 -8.77 -6.20 2.50
N ILE A 62 -8.06 -5.08 2.45
CA ILE A 62 -7.68 -4.31 3.65
C ILE A 62 -8.94 -3.86 4.38
N VAL A 63 -9.85 -3.17 3.70
CA VAL A 63 -11.07 -2.61 4.30
C VAL A 63 -12.05 -3.71 4.67
N SER A 64 -12.25 -4.70 3.80
CA SER A 64 -13.27 -5.73 3.99
C SER A 64 -12.92 -6.79 5.04
N LYS A 65 -11.61 -7.03 5.32
CA LYS A 65 -11.18 -8.20 6.12
C LYS A 65 -10.04 -7.94 7.10
N GLN A 66 -9.26 -6.86 6.94
CA GLN A 66 -7.98 -6.73 7.64
C GLN A 66 -7.90 -5.57 8.62
N MET A 67 -8.93 -4.76 8.75
CA MET A 67 -8.95 -3.63 9.69
C MET A 67 -9.25 -4.08 11.11
N TYR A 68 -8.51 -3.53 12.09
CA TYR A 68 -8.86 -3.57 13.51
C TYR A 68 -9.76 -2.38 13.83
N THR A 69 -11.06 -2.62 13.86
CA THR A 69 -12.07 -1.59 14.08
C THR A 69 -12.75 -1.79 15.44
N PHE A 70 -13.00 -0.68 16.14
CA PHE A 70 -13.66 -0.66 17.44
C PHE A 70 -14.49 0.62 17.60
N MET A 71 -15.43 0.59 18.52
CA MET A 71 -16.23 1.76 18.90
C MET A 71 -15.62 2.43 20.12
N ASP A 72 -15.49 3.75 20.10
CA ASP A 72 -15.12 4.51 21.28
C ASP A 72 -16.33 4.74 22.22
N GLN A 73 -16.12 5.40 23.35
CA GLN A 73 -17.19 5.71 24.31
C GLN A 73 -18.28 6.63 23.72
N SER A 74 -17.94 7.45 22.73
CA SER A 74 -18.89 8.33 22.02
C SER A 74 -19.63 7.62 20.87
N LYS A 75 -19.42 6.31 20.71
CA LYS A 75 -19.96 5.49 19.62
C LYS A 75 -19.40 5.85 18.24
N MET A 76 -18.24 6.47 18.19
CA MET A 76 -17.52 6.71 16.94
C MET A 76 -16.76 5.44 16.54
N SER A 77 -16.88 5.05 15.27
CA SER A 77 -16.12 3.92 14.72
C SER A 77 -14.70 4.34 14.40
N LEU A 78 -13.75 3.72 15.07
CA LEU A 78 -12.32 3.96 14.95
C LEU A 78 -11.60 2.72 14.42
N THR A 79 -10.52 2.92 13.68
CA THR A 79 -9.72 1.85 13.09
C THR A 79 -8.25 2.11 13.35
N LEU A 80 -7.51 1.11 13.85
CA LEU A 80 -6.05 1.16 13.86
C LEU A 80 -5.57 1.23 12.42
N ARG A 81 -4.70 2.18 12.12
CA ARG A 81 -4.25 2.47 10.75
C ARG A 81 -3.64 1.24 10.05
N PRO A 82 -4.23 0.76 8.94
CA PRO A 82 -3.71 -0.36 8.16
C PRO A 82 -2.71 0.07 7.10
N GLU A 83 -2.61 1.37 6.83
CA GLU A 83 -1.73 2.05 5.87
C GLU A 83 -1.54 3.52 6.31
N LEU A 84 -0.65 4.27 5.69
CA LEU A 84 -0.30 5.62 6.12
C LEU A 84 -0.62 6.71 5.08
N THR A 85 -0.91 6.36 3.83
CA THR A 85 -1.25 7.34 2.79
C THR A 85 -2.52 8.11 3.12
N ALA A 86 -3.60 7.43 3.52
CA ALA A 86 -4.87 8.09 3.86
C ALA A 86 -4.76 9.03 5.07
N PRO A 87 -4.14 8.64 6.21
CA PRO A 87 -3.88 9.56 7.30
C PRO A 87 -3.02 10.77 6.90
N THR A 88 -2.01 10.55 6.06
CA THR A 88 -1.14 11.60 5.54
C THR A 88 -1.91 12.59 4.67
N MET A 89 -2.74 12.10 3.73
CA MET A 89 -3.59 12.95 2.90
C MET A 89 -4.65 13.71 3.71
N ARG A 90 -5.23 13.06 4.74
CA ARG A 90 -6.13 13.75 5.67
C ARG A 90 -5.40 14.90 6.39
N ALA A 91 -4.19 14.66 6.89
CA ALA A 91 -3.39 15.68 7.55
C ALA A 91 -3.01 16.82 6.58
N TYR A 92 -2.59 16.48 5.36
CA TYR A 92 -2.28 17.43 4.29
C TYR A 92 -3.45 18.40 4.03
N ILE A 93 -4.66 17.87 3.87
CA ILE A 93 -5.88 18.66 3.65
C ILE A 93 -6.27 19.46 4.90
N GLN A 94 -6.29 18.82 6.07
CA GLN A 94 -6.71 19.42 7.33
C GLN A 94 -5.84 20.62 7.71
N HIS A 95 -4.54 20.54 7.45
CA HIS A 95 -3.58 21.60 7.81
C HIS A 95 -3.30 22.54 6.64
N ASN A 96 -4.02 22.42 5.52
CA ASN A 96 -3.86 23.24 4.32
C ASN A 96 -2.39 23.34 3.87
N MET A 97 -1.69 22.22 3.81
CA MET A 97 -0.27 22.19 3.46
C MET A 97 0.01 22.59 2.00
N GLU A 98 -1.04 22.74 1.18
CA GLU A 98 -1.01 23.23 -0.21
C GLU A 98 -0.87 24.75 -0.34
N ARG A 99 -1.01 25.52 0.76
CA ARG A 99 -1.18 27.00 0.71
C ARG A 99 -0.03 27.76 0.07
N ASP A 100 1.16 27.20 0.10
CA ASP A 100 2.34 27.89 -0.41
C ASP A 100 2.59 27.64 -1.91
N GLY A 101 1.67 26.94 -2.61
CA GLY A 101 1.77 26.65 -4.05
C GLY A 101 3.01 25.85 -4.44
N ALA A 102 3.83 25.49 -3.48
CA ALA A 102 5.02 24.68 -3.65
C ALA A 102 4.65 23.19 -3.55
N MET A 103 5.40 22.37 -4.23
CA MET A 103 5.30 20.93 -4.10
C MET A 103 5.57 20.51 -2.65
N THR A 104 4.68 19.72 -2.06
CA THR A 104 4.82 19.19 -0.71
C THR A 104 5.48 17.81 -0.78
N LYS A 105 6.67 17.69 -0.17
CA LYS A 105 7.43 16.44 -0.03
C LYS A 105 7.44 16.02 1.44
N ILE A 106 6.76 14.93 1.75
CA ILE A 106 6.65 14.40 3.11
C ILE A 106 6.91 12.90 3.13
N TYR A 107 7.46 12.42 4.22
CA TYR A 107 7.65 10.99 4.45
C TYR A 107 7.19 10.62 5.86
N TYR A 108 6.90 9.37 6.03
CA TYR A 108 6.51 8.77 7.30
C TYR A 108 7.23 7.44 7.51
N MET A 109 7.45 7.12 8.77
CA MET A 109 7.94 5.81 9.18
C MET A 109 7.27 5.44 10.49
N ASP A 110 6.35 4.48 10.44
CA ASP A 110 5.52 4.21 11.60
C ASP A 110 4.95 2.78 11.60
N THR A 111 4.30 2.43 12.71
CA THR A 111 3.69 1.13 12.95
C THR A 111 2.29 1.06 12.34
N LEU A 112 1.99 -0.05 11.68
CA LEU A 112 0.70 -0.38 11.06
C LEU A 112 0.11 -1.66 11.65
N PHE A 113 -1.21 -1.82 11.44
CA PHE A 113 -1.98 -2.93 12.00
C PHE A 113 -2.89 -3.55 10.95
N ARG A 114 -2.71 -4.85 10.67
CA ARG A 114 -3.60 -5.60 9.77
C ARG A 114 -3.99 -6.92 10.39
N GLN A 115 -5.27 -7.24 10.40
CA GLN A 115 -5.81 -8.49 10.90
C GLN A 115 -5.61 -9.62 9.88
N GLU A 116 -4.35 -9.83 9.48
CA GLU A 116 -3.98 -10.89 8.55
C GLU A 116 -3.73 -12.22 9.28
N ARG A 117 -3.78 -13.32 8.51
CA ARG A 117 -3.27 -14.61 8.98
C ARG A 117 -1.75 -14.51 9.06
N PRO A 118 -1.15 -14.61 10.25
CA PRO A 118 0.29 -14.47 10.41
C PRO A 118 1.06 -15.58 9.69
N GLN A 119 2.04 -15.18 8.90
CA GLN A 119 2.99 -16.06 8.20
C GLN A 119 4.34 -15.37 8.09
N ALA A 120 5.35 -16.04 7.55
CA ALA A 120 6.67 -15.45 7.33
C ALA A 120 6.55 -14.16 6.51
N GLY A 121 7.09 -13.06 7.02
CA GLY A 121 7.02 -11.74 6.38
C GLY A 121 5.68 -11.00 6.51
N ARG A 122 4.63 -11.60 7.13
CA ARG A 122 3.34 -10.94 7.37
C ARG A 122 2.97 -10.98 8.84
N LEU A 123 3.06 -9.84 9.48
CA LEU A 123 2.71 -9.63 10.87
C LEU A 123 1.40 -8.83 10.97
N ARG A 124 0.75 -8.92 12.14
CA ARG A 124 -0.44 -8.10 12.47
C ARG A 124 -0.08 -6.70 12.91
N GLN A 125 1.12 -6.55 13.47
CA GLN A 125 1.76 -5.28 13.76
C GLN A 125 3.11 -5.27 13.05
N PHE A 126 3.33 -4.29 12.19
CA PHE A 126 4.55 -4.16 11.39
C PHE A 126 4.88 -2.69 11.16
N SER A 127 6.11 -2.40 10.80
CA SER A 127 6.55 -1.05 10.46
C SER A 127 6.58 -0.87 8.95
N GLN A 128 6.23 0.32 8.50
CA GLN A 128 6.32 0.75 7.11
C GLN A 128 6.89 2.15 7.05
N PHE A 129 7.72 2.43 6.07
CA PHE A 129 8.02 3.79 5.66
C PHE A 129 7.43 4.06 4.28
N GLY A 130 7.17 5.32 3.99
CA GLY A 130 6.71 5.78 2.68
C GLY A 130 6.98 7.26 2.49
N ALA A 131 6.92 7.71 1.25
CA ALA A 131 7.10 9.09 0.86
C ALA A 131 5.98 9.52 -0.09
N GLU A 132 5.47 10.74 0.12
CA GLU A 132 4.44 11.34 -0.72
C GLU A 132 4.99 12.64 -1.30
N ALA A 133 4.93 12.78 -2.62
CA ALA A 133 5.25 13.99 -3.36
C ALA A 133 3.96 14.53 -3.98
N ILE A 134 3.46 15.65 -3.47
CA ILE A 134 2.12 16.16 -3.77
C ILE A 134 2.25 17.54 -4.41
N GLY A 135 1.52 17.75 -5.52
CA GLY A 135 1.40 19.07 -6.17
C GLY A 135 2.11 19.21 -7.51
N SER A 136 2.81 18.19 -8.00
CA SER A 136 3.38 18.18 -9.36
C SER A 136 2.66 17.18 -10.27
N PRO A 137 2.20 17.58 -11.45
CA PRO A 137 1.66 16.68 -12.47
C PRO A 137 2.76 16.13 -13.41
N ASN A 138 4.02 16.48 -13.20
CA ASN A 138 5.11 16.22 -14.12
C ASN A 138 5.75 14.86 -13.88
N PRO A 139 6.12 14.09 -14.93
CA PRO A 139 6.71 12.76 -14.80
C PRO A 139 8.10 12.78 -14.14
N GLU A 140 8.79 13.92 -14.10
CA GLU A 140 10.04 14.09 -13.38
C GLU A 140 9.88 13.81 -11.88
N GLN A 141 8.69 14.06 -11.34
CA GLN A 141 8.42 13.77 -9.94
C GLN A 141 8.30 12.25 -9.69
N ASP A 142 7.73 11.50 -10.61
CA ASP A 142 7.70 10.04 -10.54
C ASP A 142 9.12 9.48 -10.62
N ALA A 143 9.94 10.01 -11.54
CA ALA A 143 11.34 9.63 -11.68
C ALA A 143 12.15 9.96 -10.40
N GLU A 144 11.88 11.09 -9.76
CA GLU A 144 12.50 11.46 -8.49
C GLU A 144 12.18 10.44 -7.38
N VAL A 145 10.91 10.07 -7.22
CA VAL A 145 10.49 9.11 -6.18
C VAL A 145 11.12 7.73 -6.41
N ILE A 146 11.20 7.28 -7.67
CA ILE A 146 11.88 6.03 -8.03
C ILE A 146 13.37 6.12 -7.69
N SER A 147 14.03 7.21 -8.07
CA SER A 147 15.45 7.44 -7.78
C SER A 147 15.75 7.54 -6.30
N LEU A 148 14.86 8.15 -5.53
CA LEU A 148 14.92 8.19 -4.06
C LEU A 148 14.92 6.78 -3.47
N LEU A 149 14.02 5.90 -3.94
CA LEU A 149 13.97 4.51 -3.49
C LEU A 149 15.26 3.75 -3.84
N CYS A 150 15.76 3.88 -5.06
CA CYS A 150 17.02 3.28 -5.48
C CYS A 150 18.17 3.75 -4.59
N ASN A 151 18.30 5.05 -4.36
CA ASN A 151 19.33 5.62 -3.49
C ASN A 151 19.25 5.09 -2.05
N LEU A 152 18.04 4.90 -1.53
CA LEU A 152 17.84 4.31 -0.20
C LEU A 152 18.30 2.85 -0.18
N LEU A 153 17.95 2.04 -1.18
CA LEU A 153 18.36 0.65 -1.27
C LEU A 153 19.89 0.52 -1.36
N ASP A 154 20.54 1.39 -2.14
CA ASP A 154 22.00 1.45 -2.26
C ASP A 154 22.66 1.77 -0.91
N LYS A 155 22.13 2.75 -0.16
CA LYS A 155 22.62 3.09 1.19
C LYS A 155 22.40 1.98 2.22
N LEU A 156 21.41 1.13 2.00
CA LEU A 156 21.14 -0.06 2.82
C LEU A 156 21.94 -1.28 2.36
N ASN A 157 22.82 -1.13 1.35
CA ASN A 157 23.60 -2.19 0.73
C ASN A 157 22.72 -3.35 0.19
N VAL A 158 21.59 -3.03 -0.40
CA VAL A 158 20.78 -4.01 -1.13
C VAL A 158 21.34 -4.10 -2.55
N GLU A 159 22.19 -5.11 -2.79
CA GLU A 159 22.99 -5.20 -4.03
C GLU A 159 22.25 -5.74 -5.27
N LYS A 160 21.14 -6.44 -5.07
CA LYS A 160 20.43 -7.11 -6.17
C LYS A 160 18.95 -6.78 -6.11
N TYR A 161 18.57 -5.77 -6.87
CA TYR A 161 17.17 -5.42 -7.12
C TYR A 161 16.96 -5.00 -8.57
N GLU A 162 15.76 -5.14 -9.04
CA GLU A 162 15.31 -4.69 -10.36
C GLU A 162 14.14 -3.73 -10.16
N VAL A 163 14.16 -2.62 -10.90
CA VAL A 163 13.05 -1.66 -10.91
C VAL A 163 12.16 -1.96 -12.10
N VAL A 164 10.96 -2.46 -11.82
CA VAL A 164 9.95 -2.71 -12.84
C VAL A 164 8.92 -1.60 -12.79
N ILE A 165 8.75 -0.91 -13.92
CA ILE A 165 7.81 0.21 -14.04
C ILE A 165 6.59 -0.24 -14.84
N ASN A 166 5.40 0.11 -14.35
CA ASN A 166 4.15 -0.07 -15.05
C ASN A 166 3.27 1.16 -14.90
N SER A 167 2.31 1.33 -15.80
CA SER A 167 1.31 2.41 -15.75
C SER A 167 -0.08 1.83 -15.97
N ILE A 168 -1.05 2.36 -15.25
CA ILE A 168 -2.46 2.06 -15.46
C ILE A 168 -3.16 3.11 -16.34
N GLY A 169 -2.41 4.09 -16.83
CA GLY A 169 -2.87 5.15 -17.70
C GLY A 169 -3.94 6.07 -17.11
N SER A 170 -4.63 6.77 -18.00
CA SER A 170 -5.76 7.64 -17.65
C SER A 170 -6.98 6.84 -17.19
N ALA A 171 -7.99 7.53 -16.64
CA ALA A 171 -9.27 6.92 -16.29
C ALA A 171 -9.95 6.26 -17.51
N SER A 172 -9.86 6.88 -18.69
CA SER A 172 -10.40 6.33 -19.94
C SER A 172 -9.65 5.09 -20.41
N SER A 173 -8.31 5.10 -20.37
CA SER A 173 -7.47 3.93 -20.71
C SER A 173 -7.77 2.76 -19.78
N LYS A 174 -7.92 3.03 -18.47
CA LYS A 174 -8.27 2.00 -17.48
C LYS A 174 -9.63 1.36 -17.76
N GLU A 175 -10.65 2.14 -18.14
CA GLU A 175 -11.97 1.61 -18.45
C GLU A 175 -11.97 0.82 -19.78
N SER A 176 -11.24 1.28 -20.78
CA SER A 176 -11.02 0.55 -22.04
C SER A 176 -10.33 -0.79 -21.77
N TYR A 177 -9.29 -0.79 -20.97
CA TYR A 177 -8.57 -2.01 -20.58
C TYR A 177 -9.48 -2.97 -19.79
N ARG A 178 -10.23 -2.45 -18.82
CA ARG A 178 -11.18 -3.24 -18.06
C ARG A 178 -12.17 -3.96 -18.98
N THR A 179 -12.71 -3.23 -19.97
CA THR A 179 -13.65 -3.79 -20.95
C THR A 179 -12.98 -4.87 -21.80
N ALA A 180 -11.78 -4.62 -22.31
CA ALA A 180 -11.01 -5.60 -23.09
C ALA A 180 -10.73 -6.87 -22.27
N LEU A 181 -10.29 -6.73 -21.02
CA LEU A 181 -10.01 -7.84 -20.11
C LEU A 181 -11.27 -8.67 -19.80
N VAL A 182 -12.41 -8.01 -19.54
CA VAL A 182 -13.70 -8.70 -19.31
C VAL A 182 -14.12 -9.47 -20.53
N ASN A 183 -14.03 -8.87 -21.72
CA ASN A 183 -14.38 -9.52 -22.99
C ASN A 183 -13.48 -10.74 -23.24
N TYR A 184 -12.18 -10.60 -22.96
CA TYR A 184 -11.23 -11.70 -23.09
C TYR A 184 -11.52 -12.85 -22.11
N LEU A 185 -11.81 -12.56 -20.85
CA LEU A 185 -12.00 -13.57 -19.80
C LEU A 185 -13.40 -14.21 -19.80
N THR A 186 -14.41 -13.58 -20.43
CA THR A 186 -15.79 -14.07 -20.44
C THR A 186 -15.91 -15.50 -21.01
N PRO A 187 -15.27 -15.86 -22.13
CA PRO A 187 -15.27 -17.24 -22.65
C PRO A 187 -14.70 -18.28 -21.66
N PHE A 188 -13.71 -17.88 -20.86
CA PHE A 188 -13.04 -18.72 -19.88
C PHE A 188 -13.71 -18.75 -18.50
N LYS A 189 -14.89 -18.12 -18.34
CA LYS A 189 -15.57 -17.98 -17.05
C LYS A 189 -15.72 -19.31 -16.27
N ASN A 190 -15.94 -20.41 -16.97
CA ASN A 190 -16.12 -21.72 -16.33
C ASN A 190 -14.81 -22.28 -15.77
N ASP A 191 -13.68 -21.89 -16.34
CA ASP A 191 -12.33 -22.35 -15.96
C ASP A 191 -11.74 -21.50 -14.81
N LEU A 192 -12.36 -20.36 -14.49
CA LEU A 192 -11.94 -19.51 -13.40
C LEU A 192 -12.37 -20.08 -12.04
N SER A 193 -11.57 -19.84 -11.01
CA SER A 193 -11.89 -20.13 -9.61
C SER A 193 -13.12 -19.30 -9.16
N ASN A 194 -13.79 -19.72 -8.09
CA ASN A 194 -14.93 -18.97 -7.55
C ASN A 194 -14.56 -17.53 -7.18
N THR A 195 -13.36 -17.35 -6.63
CA THR A 195 -12.83 -16.01 -6.30
C THR A 195 -12.67 -15.15 -7.56
N SER A 196 -12.12 -15.71 -8.64
CA SER A 196 -11.93 -14.99 -9.90
C SER A 196 -13.23 -14.74 -10.63
N LYS A 197 -14.23 -15.63 -10.51
CA LYS A 197 -15.60 -15.38 -10.99
C LYS A 197 -16.26 -14.18 -10.33
N GLU A 198 -16.09 -14.04 -9.02
CA GLU A 198 -16.57 -12.85 -8.29
C GLU A 198 -15.81 -11.59 -8.71
N ARG A 199 -14.49 -11.69 -8.86
CA ARG A 199 -13.62 -10.59 -9.29
C ARG A 199 -13.96 -10.14 -10.71
N LEU A 200 -14.31 -11.04 -11.61
CA LEU A 200 -14.69 -10.71 -12.99
C LEU A 200 -15.85 -9.70 -13.04
N VAL A 201 -16.77 -9.79 -12.08
CA VAL A 201 -17.92 -8.88 -11.98
C VAL A 201 -17.54 -7.60 -11.21
N LYS A 202 -16.86 -7.72 -10.08
CA LYS A 202 -16.61 -6.61 -9.15
C LYS A 202 -15.37 -5.79 -9.51
N ASN A 203 -14.27 -6.46 -9.78
CA ASN A 203 -12.96 -5.83 -10.07
C ASN A 203 -12.09 -6.78 -10.90
N PRO A 204 -12.27 -6.84 -12.22
CA PRO A 204 -11.58 -7.80 -13.09
C PRO A 204 -10.06 -7.64 -13.10
N LEU A 205 -9.53 -6.43 -12.86
CA LEU A 205 -8.08 -6.20 -12.79
C LEU A 205 -7.40 -7.02 -11.68
N ARG A 206 -8.12 -7.38 -10.62
CA ARG A 206 -7.57 -8.24 -9.55
C ARG A 206 -7.42 -9.70 -9.94
N ILE A 207 -7.93 -10.11 -11.10
CA ILE A 207 -7.68 -11.47 -11.61
C ILE A 207 -6.24 -11.60 -12.07
N LEU A 208 -5.63 -10.50 -12.53
CA LEU A 208 -4.21 -10.47 -12.94
C LEU A 208 -3.24 -10.82 -11.79
N ASP A 209 -3.67 -10.67 -10.53
CA ASP A 209 -2.89 -11.03 -9.34
C ASP A 209 -3.08 -12.49 -8.91
N THR A 210 -3.70 -13.32 -9.73
CA THR A 210 -3.97 -14.72 -9.39
C THR A 210 -2.66 -15.50 -9.20
N LYS A 211 -2.72 -16.52 -8.34
CA LYS A 211 -1.64 -17.50 -8.14
C LYS A 211 -2.05 -18.92 -8.60
N ASP A 212 -3.23 -19.05 -9.19
CA ASP A 212 -3.71 -20.30 -9.75
C ASP A 212 -3.03 -20.53 -11.10
N GLU A 213 -2.35 -21.68 -11.26
CA GLU A 213 -1.57 -22.00 -12.45
C GLU A 213 -2.41 -22.05 -13.73
N LYS A 214 -3.66 -22.51 -13.64
CA LYS A 214 -4.58 -22.53 -14.79
C LYS A 214 -4.97 -21.12 -15.20
N GLU A 215 -5.28 -20.27 -14.23
CA GLU A 215 -5.62 -18.87 -14.48
C GLU A 215 -4.42 -18.09 -15.02
N ILE A 216 -3.20 -18.35 -14.52
CA ILE A 216 -1.96 -17.77 -15.06
C ILE A 216 -1.78 -18.15 -16.53
N SER A 217 -2.03 -19.42 -16.90
CA SER A 217 -1.96 -19.87 -18.30
C SER A 217 -2.98 -19.14 -19.18
N ILE A 218 -4.21 -18.93 -18.70
CA ILE A 218 -5.22 -18.15 -19.43
C ILE A 218 -4.78 -16.70 -19.58
N LEU A 219 -4.21 -16.10 -18.52
CA LEU A 219 -3.79 -14.70 -18.52
C LEU A 219 -2.57 -14.40 -19.37
N HIS A 220 -1.80 -15.41 -19.76
CA HIS A 220 -0.61 -15.23 -20.60
C HIS A 220 -0.94 -14.58 -21.96
N GLU A 221 -2.11 -14.87 -22.51
CA GLU A 221 -2.61 -14.31 -23.78
C GLU A 221 -3.61 -13.16 -23.56
N ALA A 222 -3.74 -12.66 -22.31
CA ALA A 222 -4.63 -11.54 -22.02
C ALA A 222 -4.11 -10.24 -22.67
N PRO A 223 -5.01 -9.31 -23.04
CA PRO A 223 -4.60 -8.04 -23.59
C PRO A 223 -3.67 -7.30 -22.61
N ASP A 224 -2.60 -6.71 -23.14
CA ASP A 224 -1.71 -5.84 -22.38
C ASP A 224 -2.28 -4.43 -22.32
N ILE A 225 -2.19 -3.79 -21.17
CA ILE A 225 -2.62 -2.41 -20.98
C ILE A 225 -1.85 -1.45 -21.90
N CYS A 226 -0.60 -1.73 -22.18
CA CYS A 226 0.25 -0.92 -23.06
C CYS A 226 -0.27 -0.83 -24.50
N LEU A 227 -1.04 -1.84 -24.97
CA LEU A 227 -1.63 -1.84 -26.32
C LEU A 227 -2.83 -0.91 -26.46
N LEU A 228 -3.33 -0.33 -25.38
CA LEU A 228 -4.52 0.54 -25.37
C LEU A 228 -4.17 2.03 -25.23
N TYR A 229 -2.87 2.36 -25.30
CA TYR A 229 -2.39 3.76 -25.26
C TYR A 229 -2.21 4.42 -26.63
N THR A 230 -2.57 3.77 -27.71
CA THR A 230 -2.51 4.33 -29.09
C THR A 230 -3.78 5.05 -29.46
#